data_69b4cf655a127515dc75b052b8dffb98
#
_entry.id   69b4cf655a127515dc75b052b8dffb98
#
_cell.length_a   1.000
_cell.length_b   1.000
_cell.length_c   1.000
_cell.angle_alpha   90.00
_cell.angle_beta   90.00
_cell.angle_gamma   90.00
#
_symmetry.space_group_name_H-M   'P 1'
#
loop_
_entity.id
_entity.type
_entity.pdbx_description
1 polymer ?
#
loop_
_entity_poly.entity_id
_entity_poly.type
_entity_poly.pdbx_seq_one_letter_code
_entity_poly.pdbx_strand_id
1 'polypeptide(L)'
;MLMSIVLFAIGLVLLIKGGDWFVDGATGIAKRFNLPDIVVGATVVSIGTTLPEVMVSTTGALQGSGAMAYGNAIGSIICNTALIAAISIVCNPGPVNTKSMKTPAIFFFASAGLYCLASYVLGTFPRWMGFVMLSIFVVYMVLTVRNGMKNPDEAEHEEEEEGKQRTLLMELALLVVGAAVIAVGADLLVEHGQIIAIGLGVPETVVALLFVALGTSLPELVTTITSLRSGHASLGVGNVIGANVFNLVLVSGVAVSLAPFDVPCENFLLDTGLNMSLVFEIPVMLGVMSLMIFPTLASKKLARWQGLLLLGIYIAFCVCQFVL
;
A
#
# COMPACT_ATOMS: atom_id res chain seq x y z
N MET A 1 8.83 12.78 -27.45
CA MET A 1 7.41 13.03 -27.21
C MET A 1 6.50 11.90 -27.76
N LEU A 2 6.42 11.65 -29.09
CA LEU A 2 5.55 10.59 -29.63
C LEU A 2 5.83 9.21 -29.06
N MET A 3 7.11 8.80 -28.99
CA MET A 3 7.50 7.50 -28.38
C MET A 3 7.06 7.42 -26.91
N SER A 4 7.25 8.49 -26.14
CA SER A 4 6.83 8.51 -24.73
C SER A 4 5.31 8.38 -24.57
N ILE A 5 4.53 9.00 -25.46
CA ILE A 5 3.06 8.85 -25.47
C ILE A 5 2.67 7.39 -25.77
N VAL A 6 3.32 6.76 -26.73
CA VAL A 6 3.06 5.34 -27.06
C VAL A 6 3.43 4.43 -25.90
N LEU A 7 4.59 4.62 -25.28
CA LEU A 7 5.04 3.79 -24.15
C LEU A 7 4.20 4.04 -22.90
N PHE A 8 3.75 5.26 -22.65
CA PHE A 8 2.78 5.60 -21.61
C PHE A 8 1.44 4.84 -21.82
N ALA A 9 0.93 4.85 -23.06
CA ALA A 9 -0.29 4.13 -23.41
C ALA A 9 -0.12 2.58 -23.24
N ILE A 10 1.05 2.04 -23.64
CA ILE A 10 1.38 0.63 -23.40
C ILE A 10 1.42 0.34 -21.88
N GLY A 11 2.06 1.19 -21.09
CA GLY A 11 2.09 1.08 -19.64
C GLY A 11 0.69 1.01 -19.04
N LEU A 12 -0.23 1.87 -19.50
CA LEU A 12 -1.62 1.86 -19.05
C LEU A 12 -2.35 0.56 -19.40
N VAL A 13 -2.16 0.03 -20.60
CA VAL A 13 -2.74 -1.25 -21.02
C VAL A 13 -2.18 -2.42 -20.18
N LEU A 14 -0.87 -2.42 -19.92
CA LEU A 14 -0.22 -3.43 -19.07
C LEU A 14 -0.76 -3.36 -17.64
N LEU A 15 -0.92 -2.18 -17.06
CA LEU A 15 -1.51 -2.00 -15.73
C LEU A 15 -2.91 -2.59 -15.65
N ILE A 16 -3.78 -2.30 -16.63
CA ILE A 16 -5.16 -2.81 -16.65
C ILE A 16 -5.16 -4.33 -16.76
N LYS A 17 -4.41 -4.89 -17.73
CA LYS A 17 -4.38 -6.33 -17.97
C LYS A 17 -3.67 -7.10 -16.87
N GLY A 18 -2.57 -6.58 -16.37
CA GLY A 18 -1.87 -7.14 -15.22
C GLY A 18 -2.75 -7.16 -13.98
N GLY A 19 -3.51 -6.07 -13.74
CA GLY A 19 -4.49 -5.99 -12.66
C GLY A 19 -5.59 -7.05 -12.77
N ASP A 20 -6.18 -7.23 -13.95
CA ASP A 20 -7.18 -8.28 -14.19
C ASP A 20 -6.61 -9.67 -13.84
N TRP A 21 -5.43 -10.02 -14.36
CA TRP A 21 -4.80 -11.32 -14.09
C TRP A 21 -4.43 -11.52 -12.63
N PHE A 22 -3.92 -10.47 -12.00
CA PHE A 22 -3.50 -10.49 -10.59
C PHE A 22 -4.70 -10.74 -9.66
N VAL A 23 -5.79 -10.01 -9.86
CA VAL A 23 -7.02 -10.16 -9.09
C VAL A 23 -7.66 -11.54 -9.35
N ASP A 24 -7.71 -12.00 -10.58
CA ASP A 24 -8.19 -13.34 -10.94
C ASP A 24 -7.41 -14.44 -10.21
N GLY A 25 -6.08 -14.34 -10.19
CA GLY A 25 -5.22 -15.28 -9.45
C GLY A 25 -5.48 -15.25 -7.94
N ALA A 26 -5.59 -14.04 -7.38
CA ALA A 26 -5.83 -13.84 -5.95
C ALA A 26 -7.19 -14.38 -5.50
N THR A 27 -8.26 -14.09 -6.26
CA THR A 27 -9.62 -14.58 -5.94
C THR A 27 -9.74 -16.09 -6.14
N GLY A 28 -9.03 -16.67 -7.14
CA GLY A 28 -8.92 -18.12 -7.30
C GLY A 28 -8.28 -18.79 -6.07
N ILE A 29 -7.20 -18.22 -5.54
CA ILE A 29 -6.56 -18.69 -4.30
C ILE A 29 -7.52 -18.55 -3.10
N ALA A 30 -8.25 -17.42 -2.99
CA ALA A 30 -9.23 -17.21 -1.93
C ALA A 30 -10.29 -18.30 -1.92
N LYS A 31 -10.92 -18.58 -3.07
CA LYS A 31 -11.93 -19.62 -3.25
C LYS A 31 -11.37 -21.02 -2.92
N ARG A 32 -10.17 -21.34 -3.39
CA ARG A 32 -9.54 -22.66 -3.19
C ARG A 32 -9.25 -22.99 -1.72
N PHE A 33 -8.78 -22.02 -0.97
CA PHE A 33 -8.45 -22.19 0.46
C PHE A 33 -9.58 -21.75 1.38
N ASN A 34 -10.73 -21.41 0.83
CA ASN A 34 -11.90 -20.90 1.56
C ASN A 34 -11.53 -19.77 2.53
N LEU A 35 -10.76 -18.81 2.01
CA LEU A 35 -10.30 -17.64 2.74
C LEU A 35 -11.17 -16.43 2.39
N PRO A 36 -11.52 -15.56 3.36
CA PRO A 36 -12.14 -14.28 3.07
C PRO A 36 -11.24 -13.41 2.17
N ASP A 37 -11.83 -12.72 1.19
CA ASP A 37 -11.10 -11.86 0.24
C ASP A 37 -10.22 -10.83 0.94
N ILE A 38 -10.70 -10.24 2.05
CA ILE A 38 -9.94 -9.28 2.86
C ILE A 38 -8.64 -9.89 3.43
N VAL A 39 -8.64 -11.18 3.74
CA VAL A 39 -7.46 -11.90 4.24
C VAL A 39 -6.45 -12.12 3.12
N VAL A 40 -6.91 -12.53 1.94
CA VAL A 40 -6.05 -12.71 0.76
C VAL A 40 -5.49 -11.36 0.31
N GLY A 41 -6.31 -10.32 0.31
CA GLY A 41 -5.88 -8.94 0.09
C GLY A 41 -4.76 -8.54 1.04
N ALA A 42 -4.99 -8.71 2.34
CA ALA A 42 -4.04 -8.32 3.41
C ALA A 42 -2.80 -9.22 3.54
N THR A 43 -2.65 -10.23 2.70
CA THR A 43 -1.50 -11.16 2.70
C THR A 43 -0.91 -11.35 1.32
N VAL A 44 -1.47 -12.23 0.51
CA VAL A 44 -0.92 -12.66 -0.79
C VAL A 44 -0.85 -11.49 -1.76
N VAL A 45 -1.91 -10.70 -1.86
CA VAL A 45 -1.98 -9.54 -2.75
C VAL A 45 -0.99 -8.47 -2.31
N SER A 46 -0.98 -8.14 -1.01
CA SER A 46 -0.06 -7.14 -0.47
C SER A 46 1.42 -7.51 -0.65
N ILE A 47 1.80 -8.81 -0.61
CA ILE A 47 3.19 -9.22 -0.95
C ILE A 47 3.53 -8.76 -2.37
N GLY A 48 2.66 -9.08 -3.33
CA GLY A 48 2.93 -8.78 -4.75
C GLY A 48 3.01 -7.29 -5.04
N THR A 49 2.10 -6.50 -4.47
CA THR A 49 2.04 -5.06 -4.73
C THR A 49 3.10 -4.27 -3.99
N THR A 50 3.56 -4.72 -2.80
CA THR A 50 4.56 -4.02 -1.98
C THR A 50 6.02 -4.35 -2.36
N LEU A 51 6.26 -5.25 -3.32
CA LEU A 51 7.63 -5.57 -3.78
C LEU A 51 8.40 -4.34 -4.30
N PRO A 52 7.82 -3.45 -5.11
CA PRO A 52 8.50 -2.22 -5.54
C PRO A 52 8.97 -1.37 -4.36
N GLU A 53 8.15 -1.20 -3.34
CA GLU A 53 8.50 -0.46 -2.13
C GLU A 53 9.70 -1.10 -1.39
N VAL A 54 9.72 -2.44 -1.28
CA VAL A 54 10.86 -3.16 -0.69
C VAL A 54 12.13 -2.87 -1.49
N MET A 55 12.06 -2.91 -2.82
CA MET A 55 13.23 -2.68 -3.68
C MET A 55 13.73 -1.23 -3.57
N VAL A 56 12.82 -0.25 -3.67
CA VAL A 56 13.17 1.19 -3.59
C VAL A 56 13.77 1.52 -2.23
N SER A 57 13.12 1.12 -1.13
CA SER A 57 13.60 1.40 0.23
C SER A 57 14.92 0.69 0.53
N THR A 58 15.08 -0.56 0.09
CA THR A 58 16.30 -1.32 0.31
C THR A 58 17.47 -0.73 -0.47
N THR A 59 17.25 -0.40 -1.75
CA THR A 59 18.28 0.22 -2.59
C THR A 59 18.68 1.58 -2.06
N GLY A 60 17.70 2.43 -1.68
CA GLY A 60 17.97 3.73 -1.08
C GLY A 60 18.78 3.62 0.20
N ALA A 61 18.41 2.73 1.11
CA ALA A 61 19.15 2.52 2.36
C ALA A 61 20.58 2.02 2.11
N LEU A 62 20.80 1.07 1.19
CA LEU A 62 22.13 0.57 0.81
C LEU A 62 23.00 1.64 0.15
N GLN A 63 22.41 2.62 -0.52
CA GLN A 63 23.10 3.77 -1.10
C GLN A 63 23.35 4.90 -0.07
N GLY A 64 23.00 4.68 1.22
CA GLY A 64 23.16 5.66 2.29
C GLY A 64 22.03 6.67 2.40
N SER A 65 20.96 6.53 1.62
CA SER A 65 19.76 7.37 1.72
C SER A 65 18.71 6.72 2.60
N GLY A 66 18.93 6.75 3.93
CA GLY A 66 17.93 6.32 4.92
C GLY A 66 16.63 7.14 4.83
N ALA A 67 16.75 8.42 4.45
CA ALA A 67 15.60 9.30 4.22
C ALA A 67 14.65 8.75 3.14
N MET A 68 15.19 8.16 2.06
CA MET A 68 14.37 7.54 1.01
C MET A 68 13.60 6.33 1.54
N ALA A 69 14.24 5.45 2.32
CA ALA A 69 13.57 4.29 2.89
C ALA A 69 12.47 4.68 3.89
N TYR A 70 12.76 5.67 4.73
CA TYR A 70 11.83 6.23 5.72
C TYR A 70 10.63 6.91 5.05
N GLY A 71 10.89 7.84 4.13
CA GLY A 71 9.85 8.59 3.43
C GLY A 71 8.97 7.71 2.55
N ASN A 72 9.56 6.71 1.87
CA ASN A 72 8.80 5.75 1.08
C ASN A 72 7.80 4.96 1.95
N ALA A 73 8.22 4.46 3.11
CA ALA A 73 7.34 3.70 4.00
C ALA A 73 6.15 4.55 4.51
N ILE A 74 6.40 5.75 5.03
CA ILE A 74 5.35 6.64 5.55
C ILE A 74 4.48 7.18 4.42
N GLY A 75 5.10 7.64 3.32
CA GLY A 75 4.40 8.20 2.17
C GLY A 75 3.46 7.20 1.51
N SER A 76 3.90 5.94 1.34
CA SER A 76 3.07 4.87 0.81
C SER A 76 1.87 4.58 1.72
N ILE A 77 2.03 4.57 3.05
CA ILE A 77 0.90 4.38 3.98
C ILE A 77 -0.13 5.51 3.86
N ILE A 78 0.32 6.75 3.77
CA ILE A 78 -0.57 7.91 3.59
C ILE A 78 -1.27 7.83 2.24
N CYS A 79 -0.54 7.56 1.15
CA CYS A 79 -1.09 7.39 -0.19
C CYS A 79 -2.11 6.24 -0.24
N ASN A 80 -1.73 5.06 0.24
CA ASN A 80 -2.59 3.88 0.25
C ASN A 80 -3.89 4.12 1.01
N THR A 81 -3.84 4.80 2.16
CA THR A 81 -5.02 5.03 3.00
C THR A 81 -5.83 6.22 2.54
N ALA A 82 -5.18 7.38 2.36
CA ALA A 82 -5.88 8.65 2.15
C ALA A 82 -6.23 8.91 0.67
N LEU A 83 -5.60 8.20 -0.28
CA LEU A 83 -5.95 8.26 -1.69
C LEU A 83 -6.61 6.95 -2.14
N ILE A 84 -5.91 5.82 -2.07
CA ILE A 84 -6.34 4.57 -2.72
C ILE A 84 -7.56 3.96 -2.00
N ALA A 85 -7.47 3.71 -0.68
CA ALA A 85 -8.63 3.24 0.07
C ALA A 85 -9.77 4.25 0.05
N ALA A 86 -9.46 5.54 0.13
CA ALA A 86 -10.45 6.59 0.10
C ALA A 86 -11.28 6.58 -1.19
N ILE A 87 -10.66 6.42 -2.37
CA ILE A 87 -11.36 6.25 -3.65
C ILE A 87 -12.29 5.02 -3.59
N SER A 88 -11.78 3.88 -3.12
CA SER A 88 -12.57 2.66 -2.99
C SER A 88 -13.79 2.86 -2.07
N ILE A 89 -13.61 3.52 -0.92
CA ILE A 89 -14.67 3.80 0.05
C ILE A 89 -15.73 4.76 -0.52
N VAL A 90 -15.31 5.78 -1.26
CA VAL A 90 -16.25 6.72 -1.91
C VAL A 90 -17.07 6.02 -2.98
N CYS A 91 -16.42 5.18 -3.80
CA CYS A 91 -17.09 4.46 -4.89
C CYS A 91 -17.99 3.34 -4.39
N ASN A 92 -17.55 2.57 -3.39
CA ASN A 92 -18.29 1.42 -2.85
C ASN A 92 -18.36 1.45 -1.32
N PRO A 93 -19.14 2.36 -0.73
CA PRO A 93 -19.40 2.33 0.71
C PRO A 93 -20.28 1.13 1.05
N GLY A 94 -20.03 0.48 2.18
CA GLY A 94 -20.83 -0.68 2.55
C GLY A 94 -20.38 -1.38 3.82
N PRO A 95 -21.05 -2.48 4.19
CA PRO A 95 -20.68 -3.29 5.33
C PRO A 95 -19.29 -3.91 5.12
N VAL A 96 -18.55 -4.08 6.20
CA VAL A 96 -17.22 -4.72 6.18
C VAL A 96 -17.15 -5.76 7.29
N ASN A 97 -16.53 -6.87 6.99
CA ASN A 97 -16.21 -7.87 7.98
C ASN A 97 -15.15 -7.36 8.96
N THR A 98 -15.62 -6.87 10.10
CA THR A 98 -14.74 -6.29 11.11
C THR A 98 -13.89 -7.33 11.84
N LYS A 99 -14.25 -8.64 11.81
CA LYS A 99 -13.44 -9.67 12.46
C LYS A 99 -12.14 -9.89 11.68
N SER A 100 -12.24 -10.03 10.35
CA SER A 100 -11.08 -10.19 9.47
C SER A 100 -10.19 -8.93 9.44
N MET A 101 -10.78 -7.74 9.65
CA MET A 101 -10.06 -6.46 9.70
C MET A 101 -9.29 -6.26 11.03
N LYS A 102 -9.71 -6.88 12.14
CA LYS A 102 -9.10 -6.66 13.47
C LYS A 102 -7.63 -7.05 13.52
N THR A 103 -7.26 -8.21 12.98
CA THR A 103 -5.87 -8.69 13.03
C THR A 103 -4.93 -7.73 12.29
N PRO A 104 -5.16 -7.37 11.01
CA PRO A 104 -4.34 -6.36 10.33
C PRO A 104 -4.30 -5.01 11.06
N ALA A 105 -5.42 -4.54 11.61
CA ALA A 105 -5.48 -3.28 12.35
C ALA A 105 -4.59 -3.30 13.62
N ILE A 106 -4.65 -4.38 14.42
CA ILE A 106 -3.82 -4.53 15.61
C ILE A 106 -2.34 -4.52 15.23
N PHE A 107 -1.97 -5.28 14.19
CA PHE A 107 -0.59 -5.33 13.73
C PHE A 107 -0.11 -3.99 13.19
N PHE A 108 -0.98 -3.25 12.47
CA PHE A 108 -0.62 -1.90 12.02
C PHE A 108 -0.27 -0.99 13.20
N PHE A 109 -1.16 -0.85 14.20
CA PHE A 109 -0.91 0.05 15.32
C PHE A 109 0.24 -0.42 16.23
N ALA A 110 0.43 -1.72 16.41
CA ALA A 110 1.58 -2.26 17.14
C ALA A 110 2.90 -1.94 16.41
N SER A 111 2.94 -2.11 15.09
CA SER A 111 4.12 -1.79 14.27
C SER A 111 4.35 -0.28 14.17
N ALA A 112 3.30 0.51 14.07
CA ALA A 112 3.39 1.97 14.14
C ALA A 112 3.91 2.45 15.51
N GLY A 113 3.52 1.79 16.60
CA GLY A 113 4.08 2.05 17.93
C GLY A 113 5.59 1.79 18.00
N LEU A 114 6.06 0.70 17.39
CA LEU A 114 7.50 0.41 17.26
C LEU A 114 8.21 1.46 16.39
N TYR A 115 7.58 1.88 15.30
CA TYR A 115 8.09 2.92 14.42
C TYR A 115 8.19 4.28 15.13
N CYS A 116 7.16 4.63 15.91
CA CYS A 116 7.18 5.82 16.78
C CYS A 116 8.27 5.76 17.85
N LEU A 117 8.50 4.59 18.46
CA LEU A 117 9.59 4.39 19.42
C LEU A 117 10.94 4.66 18.75
N ALA A 118 11.18 4.15 17.54
CA ALA A 118 12.39 4.43 16.78
C ALA A 118 12.54 5.92 16.50
N SER A 119 11.46 6.55 16.01
CA SER A 119 11.51 7.94 15.55
C SER A 119 11.57 8.97 16.68
N TYR A 120 10.74 8.84 17.72
CA TYR A 120 10.63 9.86 18.78
C TYR A 120 11.57 9.63 19.97
N VAL A 121 11.96 8.38 20.24
CA VAL A 121 12.74 8.05 21.45
C VAL A 121 14.19 7.72 21.10
N LEU A 122 14.41 6.88 20.09
CA LEU A 122 15.77 6.46 19.73
C LEU A 122 16.42 7.42 18.74
N GLY A 123 15.67 8.13 17.91
CA GLY A 123 16.20 8.97 16.82
C GLY A 123 16.86 8.17 15.69
N THR A 124 16.82 6.84 15.75
CA THR A 124 17.50 5.94 14.81
C THR A 124 16.76 4.63 14.66
N PHE A 125 16.97 3.97 13.52
CA PHE A 125 16.50 2.62 13.21
C PHE A 125 17.69 1.64 13.27
N PRO A 126 18.02 1.07 14.44
CA PRO A 126 19.14 0.16 14.57
C PRO A 126 18.82 -1.21 13.94
N ARG A 127 19.87 -1.92 13.50
CA ARG A 127 19.73 -3.20 12.77
C ARG A 127 18.87 -4.25 13.50
N TRP A 128 18.97 -4.35 14.82
CA TRP A 128 18.16 -5.29 15.60
C TRP A 128 16.66 -5.02 15.46
N MET A 129 16.27 -3.77 15.29
CA MET A 129 14.87 -3.38 15.09
C MET A 129 14.34 -3.89 13.75
N GLY A 130 15.17 -3.89 12.70
CA GLY A 130 14.82 -4.50 11.42
C GLY A 130 14.45 -5.98 11.56
N PHE A 131 15.24 -6.75 12.34
CA PHE A 131 14.91 -8.16 12.61
C PHE A 131 13.64 -8.33 13.45
N VAL A 132 13.36 -7.43 14.39
CA VAL A 132 12.10 -7.42 15.14
C VAL A 132 10.93 -7.15 14.20
N MET A 133 11.04 -6.16 13.30
CA MET A 133 10.02 -5.85 12.29
C MET A 133 9.74 -7.05 11.38
N LEU A 134 10.78 -7.71 10.88
CA LEU A 134 10.64 -8.93 10.05
C LEU A 134 10.02 -10.10 10.84
N SER A 135 10.31 -10.22 12.12
CA SER A 135 9.66 -11.21 12.99
C SER A 135 8.16 -10.91 13.16
N ILE A 136 7.79 -9.63 13.35
CA ILE A 136 6.40 -9.20 13.39
C ILE A 136 5.69 -9.50 12.06
N PHE A 137 6.36 -9.27 10.92
CA PHE A 137 5.83 -9.63 9.60
C PHE A 137 5.47 -11.12 9.51
N VAL A 138 6.38 -12.02 9.90
CA VAL A 138 6.12 -13.47 9.88
C VAL A 138 4.93 -13.84 10.78
N VAL A 139 4.91 -13.31 12.01
CA VAL A 139 3.80 -13.54 12.96
C VAL A 139 2.48 -13.02 12.40
N TYR A 140 2.50 -11.81 11.80
CA TYR A 140 1.33 -11.23 11.13
C TYR A 140 0.78 -12.15 10.04
N MET A 141 1.64 -12.62 9.14
CA MET A 141 1.25 -13.51 8.04
C MET A 141 0.59 -14.79 8.57
N VAL A 142 1.26 -15.47 9.52
CA VAL A 142 0.75 -16.71 10.10
C VAL A 142 -0.59 -16.51 10.81
N LEU A 143 -0.72 -15.47 11.62
CA LEU A 143 -1.96 -15.24 12.38
C LEU A 143 -3.10 -14.77 11.48
N THR A 144 -2.84 -13.95 10.48
CA THR A 144 -3.88 -13.46 9.55
C THR A 144 -4.46 -14.61 8.74
N VAL A 145 -3.62 -15.45 8.15
CA VAL A 145 -4.06 -16.64 7.40
C VAL A 145 -4.77 -17.64 8.34
N ARG A 146 -4.20 -17.96 9.50
CA ARG A 146 -4.80 -18.87 10.46
C ARG A 146 -6.17 -18.42 10.95
N ASN A 147 -6.34 -17.11 11.20
CA ASN A 147 -7.62 -16.56 11.63
C ASN A 147 -8.64 -16.56 10.49
N GLY A 148 -8.21 -16.29 9.25
CA GLY A 148 -9.06 -16.42 8.07
C GLY A 148 -9.59 -17.84 7.88
N MET A 149 -8.71 -18.84 7.98
CA MET A 149 -9.11 -20.27 7.86
C MET A 149 -10.08 -20.76 8.94
N LYS A 150 -10.15 -20.08 10.10
CA LYS A 150 -11.08 -20.42 11.15
C LYS A 150 -12.50 -19.89 10.99
N ASN A 151 -12.69 -18.93 10.07
CA ASN A 151 -13.97 -18.29 9.81
C ASN A 151 -14.36 -18.42 8.33
N PRO A 152 -14.54 -19.65 7.81
CA PRO A 152 -14.84 -19.87 6.38
C PRO A 152 -16.22 -19.34 5.97
N ASP A 153 -17.19 -19.24 6.90
CA ASP A 153 -18.53 -18.66 6.63
C ASP A 153 -18.50 -17.16 6.28
N GLU A 154 -17.31 -16.53 6.40
CA GLU A 154 -17.07 -15.14 6.05
C GLU A 154 -16.50 -14.99 4.62
N ALA A 155 -16.25 -16.09 3.92
CA ALA A 155 -15.86 -16.06 2.52
C ALA A 155 -17.09 -15.62 1.69
N GLU A 156 -17.06 -14.38 1.19
CA GLU A 156 -18.05 -13.83 0.25
C GLU A 156 -17.85 -14.51 -1.12
N HIS A 157 -18.17 -15.80 -1.20
CA HIS A 157 -18.23 -16.48 -2.47
C HIS A 157 -19.68 -16.34 -2.96
N GLU A 158 -19.94 -15.37 -3.83
CA GLU A 158 -21.14 -15.44 -4.67
C GLU A 158 -21.10 -16.79 -5.40
N GLU A 159 -22.27 -17.47 -5.40
CA GLU A 159 -22.49 -18.67 -6.20
C GLU A 159 -22.41 -18.29 -7.70
N GLU A 160 -21.22 -17.99 -8.19
CA GLU A 160 -20.99 -17.91 -9.62
C GLU A 160 -20.97 -19.33 -10.18
N GLU A 161 -21.72 -19.52 -11.28
CA GLU A 161 -21.83 -20.72 -12.08
C GLU A 161 -20.52 -21.54 -12.11
N GLU A 162 -20.64 -22.87 -12.09
CA GLU A 162 -19.57 -23.87 -12.20
C GLU A 162 -18.65 -23.64 -13.42
N GLY A 163 -17.91 -22.55 -13.41
CA GLY A 163 -16.78 -22.32 -14.29
C GLY A 163 -15.68 -23.34 -13.94
N LYS A 164 -15.05 -23.96 -14.92
CA LYS A 164 -13.92 -24.88 -14.76
C LYS A 164 -12.94 -24.32 -13.72
N GLN A 165 -12.86 -24.95 -12.55
CA GLN A 165 -11.88 -24.58 -11.53
C GLN A 165 -10.48 -24.61 -12.15
N ARG A 166 -9.81 -23.46 -12.20
CA ARG A 166 -8.42 -23.35 -12.64
C ARG A 166 -7.55 -24.17 -11.69
N THR A 167 -6.43 -24.70 -12.17
CA THR A 167 -5.47 -25.38 -11.29
C THR A 167 -4.76 -24.38 -10.39
N LEU A 168 -4.30 -24.81 -9.21
CA LEU A 168 -3.51 -23.95 -8.30
C LEU A 168 -2.30 -23.32 -9.00
N LEU A 169 -1.63 -24.10 -9.87
CA LEU A 169 -0.50 -23.61 -10.66
C LEU A 169 -0.91 -22.46 -11.58
N MET A 170 -2.10 -22.52 -12.18
CA MET A 170 -2.61 -21.45 -13.04
C MET A 170 -2.96 -20.21 -12.23
N GLU A 171 -3.56 -20.35 -11.04
CA GLU A 171 -3.87 -19.23 -10.14
C GLU A 171 -2.60 -18.54 -9.66
N LEU A 172 -1.58 -19.30 -9.27
CA LEU A 172 -0.26 -18.79 -8.90
C LEU A 172 0.44 -18.13 -10.10
N ALA A 173 0.34 -18.71 -11.29
CA ALA A 173 0.91 -18.12 -12.50
C ALA A 173 0.24 -16.78 -12.83
N LEU A 174 -1.09 -16.69 -12.75
CA LEU A 174 -1.82 -15.45 -12.97
C LEU A 174 -1.41 -14.37 -11.93
N LEU A 175 -1.25 -14.76 -10.67
CA LEU A 175 -0.81 -13.87 -9.62
C LEU A 175 0.62 -13.33 -9.90
N VAL A 176 1.59 -14.22 -10.18
CA VAL A 176 2.99 -13.82 -10.38
C VAL A 176 3.17 -13.03 -11.67
N VAL A 177 2.58 -13.50 -12.77
CA VAL A 177 2.66 -12.82 -14.07
C VAL A 177 1.89 -11.49 -14.00
N GLY A 178 0.71 -11.47 -13.37
CA GLY A 178 -0.06 -10.25 -13.16
C GLY A 178 0.75 -9.20 -12.39
N ALA A 179 1.38 -9.58 -11.27
CA ALA A 179 2.25 -8.68 -10.49
C ALA A 179 3.43 -8.15 -11.32
N ALA A 180 4.11 -9.01 -12.08
CA ALA A 180 5.22 -8.60 -12.94
C ALA A 180 4.78 -7.62 -14.04
N VAL A 181 3.63 -7.89 -14.66
CA VAL A 181 3.06 -7.01 -15.70
C VAL A 181 2.60 -5.67 -15.12
N ILE A 182 2.02 -5.65 -13.91
CA ILE A 182 1.70 -4.41 -13.20
C ILE A 182 2.99 -3.60 -12.94
N ALA A 183 4.04 -4.23 -12.44
CA ALA A 183 5.31 -3.54 -12.15
C ALA A 183 5.90 -2.90 -13.42
N VAL A 184 6.01 -3.65 -14.51
CA VAL A 184 6.49 -3.12 -15.81
C VAL A 184 5.58 -2.00 -16.33
N GLY A 185 4.27 -2.15 -16.21
CA GLY A 185 3.30 -1.14 -16.61
C GLY A 185 3.43 0.15 -15.79
N ALA A 186 3.66 0.02 -14.48
CA ALA A 186 3.88 1.15 -13.58
C ALA A 186 5.16 1.92 -13.92
N ASP A 187 6.28 1.22 -14.14
CA ASP A 187 7.55 1.82 -14.54
C ASP A 187 7.40 2.63 -15.85
N LEU A 188 6.80 2.02 -16.88
CA LEU A 188 6.54 2.71 -18.15
C LEU A 188 5.65 3.94 -17.99
N LEU A 189 4.60 3.84 -17.17
CA LEU A 189 3.67 4.95 -16.95
C LEU A 189 4.35 6.10 -16.21
N VAL A 190 5.15 5.81 -15.19
CA VAL A 190 5.87 6.81 -14.39
C VAL A 190 6.96 7.48 -15.23
N GLU A 191 7.86 6.72 -15.84
CA GLU A 191 8.98 7.25 -16.63
C GLU A 191 8.48 8.12 -17.77
N HIS A 192 7.58 7.61 -18.60
CA HIS A 192 7.10 8.34 -19.76
C HIS A 192 6.08 9.41 -19.42
N GLY A 193 5.33 9.26 -18.31
CA GLY A 193 4.49 10.32 -17.76
C GLY A 193 5.30 11.54 -17.32
N GLN A 194 6.43 11.34 -16.68
CA GLN A 194 7.37 12.39 -16.31
C GLN A 194 7.90 13.13 -17.55
N ILE A 195 8.37 12.39 -18.58
CA ILE A 195 8.87 12.95 -19.83
C ILE A 195 7.79 13.80 -20.52
N ILE A 196 6.54 13.33 -20.54
CA ILE A 196 5.42 14.06 -21.15
C ILE A 196 5.11 15.33 -20.35
N ALA A 197 5.03 15.25 -19.02
CA ALA A 197 4.71 16.36 -18.14
C ALA A 197 5.76 17.48 -18.25
N ILE A 198 7.06 17.13 -18.21
CA ILE A 198 8.17 18.08 -18.43
C ILE A 198 8.08 18.70 -19.82
N GLY A 199 7.80 17.89 -20.85
CA GLY A 199 7.65 18.37 -22.22
C GLY A 199 6.44 19.30 -22.43
N LEU A 200 5.44 19.26 -21.55
CA LEU A 200 4.29 20.18 -21.49
C LEU A 200 4.57 21.43 -20.63
N GLY A 201 5.77 21.55 -20.06
CA GLY A 201 6.17 22.72 -19.27
C GLY A 201 5.84 22.63 -17.79
N VAL A 202 5.48 21.45 -17.28
CA VAL A 202 5.32 21.24 -15.83
C VAL A 202 6.71 21.29 -15.17
N PRO A 203 6.90 22.06 -14.09
CA PRO A 203 8.18 22.13 -13.40
C PRO A 203 8.67 20.75 -12.95
N GLU A 204 9.96 20.47 -13.14
CA GLU A 204 10.58 19.16 -12.85
C GLU A 204 10.41 18.75 -11.37
N THR A 205 10.47 19.71 -10.45
CA THR A 205 10.23 19.50 -9.03
C THR A 205 8.82 18.97 -8.74
N VAL A 206 7.80 19.54 -9.41
CA VAL A 206 6.40 19.10 -9.29
C VAL A 206 6.22 17.70 -9.86
N VAL A 207 6.85 17.44 -11.02
CA VAL A 207 6.82 16.14 -11.68
C VAL A 207 7.46 15.07 -10.81
N ALA A 208 8.65 15.32 -10.29
CA ALA A 208 9.36 14.38 -9.41
C ALA A 208 8.52 14.03 -8.18
N LEU A 209 7.95 15.03 -7.52
CA LEU A 209 7.19 14.84 -6.28
C LEU A 209 5.89 14.03 -6.51
N LEU A 210 5.16 14.32 -7.59
CA LEU A 210 3.92 13.61 -7.90
C LEU A 210 4.16 12.19 -8.42
N PHE A 211 5.10 12.01 -9.35
CA PHE A 211 5.30 10.73 -10.02
C PHE A 211 6.10 9.73 -9.18
N VAL A 212 7.04 10.17 -8.34
CA VAL A 212 7.76 9.28 -7.44
C VAL A 212 6.86 8.83 -6.29
N ALA A 213 6.13 9.76 -5.66
CA ALA A 213 5.25 9.44 -4.54
C ALA A 213 4.08 8.51 -4.94
N LEU A 214 3.54 8.66 -6.16
CA LEU A 214 2.48 7.80 -6.67
C LEU A 214 3.01 6.52 -7.32
N GLY A 215 4.25 6.55 -7.83
CA GLY A 215 4.79 5.51 -8.69
C GLY A 215 4.87 4.14 -8.00
N THR A 216 5.38 4.10 -6.79
CA THR A 216 5.49 2.84 -6.03
C THR A 216 4.13 2.31 -5.60
N SER A 217 3.14 3.19 -5.35
CA SER A 217 1.77 2.80 -4.95
C SER A 217 0.81 2.55 -6.13
N LEU A 218 1.29 2.62 -7.39
CA LEU A 218 0.46 2.30 -8.55
C LEU A 218 -0.03 0.84 -8.56
N PRO A 219 0.77 -0.17 -8.19
CA PRO A 219 0.29 -1.54 -8.08
C PRO A 219 -0.90 -1.67 -7.13
N GLU A 220 -0.85 -1.04 -5.96
CA GLU A 220 -1.93 -1.00 -4.98
C GLU A 220 -3.18 -0.33 -5.54
N LEU A 221 -3.00 0.80 -6.22
CA LEU A 221 -4.12 1.54 -6.84
C LEU A 221 -4.82 0.69 -7.91
N VAL A 222 -4.04 0.11 -8.83
CA VAL A 222 -4.57 -0.74 -9.90
C VAL A 222 -5.30 -1.96 -9.34
N THR A 223 -4.67 -2.65 -8.40
CA THR A 223 -5.25 -3.84 -7.76
C THR A 223 -6.55 -3.49 -7.03
N THR A 224 -6.58 -2.36 -6.30
CA THR A 224 -7.77 -1.92 -5.57
C THR A 224 -8.90 -1.54 -6.53
N ILE A 225 -8.61 -0.81 -7.61
CA ILE A 225 -9.62 -0.45 -8.62
C ILE A 225 -10.13 -1.69 -9.36
N THR A 226 -9.24 -2.61 -9.74
CA THR A 226 -9.62 -3.86 -10.42
C THR A 226 -10.47 -4.73 -9.50
N SER A 227 -10.09 -4.90 -8.24
CA SER A 227 -10.88 -5.64 -7.24
C SER A 227 -12.28 -5.04 -7.07
N LEU A 228 -12.37 -3.71 -7.02
CA LEU A 228 -13.65 -3.00 -6.94
C LEU A 228 -14.54 -3.26 -8.17
N ARG A 229 -13.94 -3.20 -9.38
CA ARG A 229 -14.68 -3.44 -10.65
C ARG A 229 -15.10 -4.89 -10.81
N SER A 230 -14.35 -5.83 -10.27
CA SER A 230 -14.64 -7.27 -10.32
C SER A 230 -15.57 -7.75 -9.20
N GLY A 231 -16.15 -6.86 -8.39
CA GLY A 231 -17.05 -7.22 -7.29
C GLY A 231 -16.35 -7.64 -5.99
N HIS A 232 -15.01 -7.68 -5.95
CA HIS A 232 -14.19 -8.10 -4.80
C HIS A 232 -13.65 -6.90 -4.01
N ALA A 233 -14.51 -5.95 -3.64
CA ALA A 233 -14.08 -4.72 -2.95
C ALA A 233 -13.34 -4.98 -1.63
N SER A 234 -13.69 -6.03 -0.90
CA SER A 234 -13.03 -6.46 0.33
C SER A 234 -11.59 -6.89 0.11
N LEU A 235 -11.24 -7.47 -1.05
CA LEU A 235 -9.87 -7.77 -1.46
C LEU A 235 -9.04 -6.50 -1.55
N GLY A 236 -9.54 -5.44 -2.19
CA GLY A 236 -8.87 -4.16 -2.32
C GLY A 236 -8.65 -3.46 -0.98
N VAL A 237 -9.65 -3.47 -0.10
CA VAL A 237 -9.52 -2.92 1.28
C VAL A 237 -8.49 -3.72 2.07
N GLY A 238 -8.51 -5.05 1.96
CA GLY A 238 -7.53 -5.94 2.56
C GLY A 238 -6.12 -5.63 2.08
N ASN A 239 -5.94 -5.45 0.76
CA ASN A 239 -4.65 -5.08 0.16
C ASN A 239 -4.11 -3.78 0.75
N VAL A 240 -4.90 -2.72 0.82
CA VAL A 240 -4.45 -1.44 1.40
C VAL A 240 -3.99 -1.59 2.86
N ILE A 241 -4.78 -2.26 3.71
CA ILE A 241 -4.42 -2.43 5.12
C ILE A 241 -3.18 -3.32 5.25
N GLY A 242 -3.09 -4.39 4.47
CA GLY A 242 -1.93 -5.29 4.44
C GLY A 242 -0.66 -4.60 3.97
N ALA A 243 -0.72 -3.87 2.86
CA ALA A 243 0.40 -3.08 2.34
C ALA A 243 0.89 -2.05 3.37
N ASN A 244 -0.01 -1.43 4.13
CA ASN A 244 0.38 -0.51 5.19
C ASN A 244 1.12 -1.20 6.35
N VAL A 245 0.68 -2.40 6.76
CA VAL A 245 1.46 -3.22 7.71
C VAL A 245 2.82 -3.58 7.12
N PHE A 246 2.86 -3.99 5.85
CA PHE A 246 4.10 -4.39 5.18
C PHE A 246 5.09 -3.23 5.05
N ASN A 247 4.63 -2.02 4.77
CA ASN A 247 5.48 -0.84 4.74
C ASN A 247 6.21 -0.63 6.07
N LEU A 248 5.53 -0.85 7.21
CA LEU A 248 6.15 -0.72 8.53
C LEU A 248 7.07 -1.90 8.88
N VAL A 249 6.73 -3.15 8.51
CA VAL A 249 7.44 -4.33 9.02
C VAL A 249 8.27 -5.08 7.99
N LEU A 250 7.84 -5.15 6.73
CA LEU A 250 8.59 -5.81 5.67
C LEU A 250 9.54 -4.82 4.97
N VAL A 251 9.00 -3.73 4.44
CA VAL A 251 9.78 -2.72 3.71
C VAL A 251 10.85 -2.10 4.61
N SER A 252 10.42 -1.51 5.74
CA SER A 252 11.35 -0.95 6.71
C SER A 252 12.22 -2.01 7.37
N GLY A 253 11.67 -3.20 7.64
CA GLY A 253 12.39 -4.32 8.25
C GLY A 253 13.57 -4.79 7.40
N VAL A 254 13.38 -4.97 6.09
CA VAL A 254 14.46 -5.33 5.16
C VAL A 254 15.48 -4.21 5.05
N ALA A 255 15.05 -2.98 4.79
CA ALA A 255 15.93 -1.82 4.64
C ALA A 255 16.81 -1.61 5.88
N VAL A 256 16.21 -1.57 7.07
CA VAL A 256 16.91 -1.38 8.37
C VAL A 256 17.83 -2.56 8.70
N SER A 257 17.43 -3.80 8.38
CA SER A 257 18.28 -4.98 8.65
C SER A 257 19.57 -4.96 7.82
N LEU A 258 19.50 -4.46 6.60
CA LEU A 258 20.65 -4.39 5.68
C LEU A 258 21.48 -3.13 5.94
N ALA A 259 20.85 -1.98 6.04
CA ALA A 259 21.49 -0.68 6.23
C ALA A 259 20.73 0.15 7.28
N PRO A 260 21.10 0.07 8.57
CA PRO A 260 20.56 0.93 9.62
C PRO A 260 20.74 2.41 9.29
N PHE A 261 19.77 3.24 9.68
CA PHE A 261 19.80 4.69 9.41
C PHE A 261 19.16 5.49 10.56
N ASP A 262 19.53 6.76 10.62
CA ASP A 262 18.94 7.71 11.55
C ASP A 262 17.65 8.31 10.98
N VAL A 263 16.77 8.80 11.85
CA VAL A 263 15.58 9.52 11.42
C VAL A 263 16.01 10.76 10.63
N PRO A 264 15.44 11.00 9.43
CA PRO A 264 15.81 12.14 8.60
C PRO A 264 15.58 13.46 9.36
N CYS A 265 16.61 14.30 9.40
CA CYS A 265 16.59 15.60 10.08
C CYS A 265 16.76 16.77 9.09
N GLU A 266 16.63 16.52 7.78
CA GLU A 266 16.92 17.53 6.75
C GLU A 266 15.73 18.45 6.46
N ASN A 267 14.50 17.99 6.75
CA ASN A 267 13.28 18.75 6.50
C ASN A 267 12.75 19.33 7.83
N PHE A 268 12.78 20.63 7.95
CA PHE A 268 12.21 21.35 9.08
C PHE A 268 10.93 22.07 8.68
N LEU A 269 9.93 22.02 9.55
CA LEU A 269 8.66 22.73 9.37
C LEU A 269 8.91 24.24 9.42
N LEU A 270 8.96 24.89 8.25
CA LEU A 270 9.32 26.31 8.14
C LEU A 270 10.60 26.59 8.97
N ASP A 271 10.85 27.82 9.35
CA ASP A 271 12.01 28.20 10.18
C ASP A 271 11.86 27.85 11.68
N THR A 272 10.99 26.90 12.04
CA THR A 272 10.71 26.56 13.45
C THR A 272 11.74 25.64 14.08
N GLY A 273 12.60 24.97 13.28
CA GLY A 273 13.55 23.95 13.76
C GLY A 273 12.89 22.62 14.16
N LEU A 274 11.59 22.44 13.90
CA LEU A 274 10.86 21.19 14.17
C LEU A 274 11.00 20.24 12.98
N ASN A 275 11.38 18.98 13.26
CA ASN A 275 11.50 17.94 12.24
C ASN A 275 10.11 17.63 11.64
N MET A 276 9.97 17.84 10.32
CA MET A 276 8.73 17.65 9.57
C MET A 276 8.17 16.24 9.71
N SER A 277 9.04 15.23 9.64
CA SER A 277 8.62 13.83 9.75
C SER A 277 7.98 13.51 11.10
N LEU A 278 8.50 14.07 12.19
CA LEU A 278 7.98 13.84 13.54
C LEU A 278 6.70 14.62 13.83
N VAL A 279 6.63 15.88 13.37
CA VAL A 279 5.52 16.78 13.72
C VAL A 279 4.34 16.67 12.75
N PHE A 280 4.58 16.26 11.51
CA PHE A 280 3.56 16.26 10.46
C PHE A 280 3.34 14.88 9.86
N GLU A 281 4.36 14.22 9.30
CA GLU A 281 4.19 12.99 8.52
C GLU A 281 3.70 11.80 9.36
N ILE A 282 4.34 11.50 10.50
CA ILE A 282 3.90 10.41 11.40
C ILE A 282 2.49 10.69 11.96
N PRO A 283 2.17 11.89 12.49
CA PRO A 283 0.80 12.20 12.93
C PRO A 283 -0.25 12.05 11.82
N VAL A 284 0.05 12.48 10.58
CA VAL A 284 -0.86 12.29 9.45
C VAL A 284 -1.06 10.81 9.15
N MET A 285 0.02 10.02 9.07
CA MET A 285 -0.03 8.56 8.86
C MET A 285 -0.93 7.87 9.92
N LEU A 286 -0.73 8.17 11.20
CA LEU A 286 -1.55 7.62 12.27
C LEU A 286 -3.00 8.11 12.20
N GLY A 287 -3.20 9.37 11.86
CA GLY A 287 -4.51 10.01 11.73
C GLY A 287 -5.36 9.37 10.63
N VAL A 288 -4.81 9.20 9.42
CA VAL A 288 -5.55 8.61 8.29
C VAL A 288 -5.91 7.15 8.54
N MET A 289 -4.99 6.37 9.13
CA MET A 289 -5.27 4.99 9.52
C MET A 289 -6.31 4.91 10.63
N SER A 290 -6.22 5.78 11.63
CA SER A 290 -7.21 5.86 12.71
C SER A 290 -8.60 6.20 12.18
N LEU A 291 -8.70 7.16 11.28
CA LEU A 291 -9.94 7.59 10.62
C LEU A 291 -10.55 6.46 9.77
N MET A 292 -9.73 5.67 9.10
CA MET A 292 -10.23 4.54 8.33
C MET A 292 -10.69 3.39 9.25
N ILE A 293 -9.91 3.05 10.28
CA ILE A 293 -10.12 1.82 11.07
C ILE A 293 -11.15 2.00 12.19
N PHE A 294 -11.01 3.00 13.08
CA PHE A 294 -11.85 3.06 14.28
C PHE A 294 -13.33 3.28 14.00
N PRO A 295 -13.76 4.22 13.15
CA PRO A 295 -15.19 4.35 12.81
C PRO A 295 -15.73 3.11 12.10
N THR A 296 -14.90 2.44 11.29
CA THR A 296 -15.29 1.21 10.58
C THR A 296 -15.52 0.06 11.56
N LEU A 297 -14.63 -0.13 12.54
CA LEU A 297 -14.81 -1.14 13.58
C LEU A 297 -16.03 -0.88 14.46
N ALA A 298 -16.34 0.39 14.74
CA ALA A 298 -17.50 0.78 15.55
C ALA A 298 -18.82 0.63 14.78
N SER A 299 -18.89 1.08 13.53
CA SER A 299 -20.10 1.08 12.71
C SER A 299 -20.29 -0.19 11.87
N LYS A 300 -19.27 -1.06 11.78
CA LYS A 300 -19.19 -2.26 10.92
C LYS A 300 -19.41 -1.94 9.43
N LYS A 301 -19.11 -0.72 9.01
CA LYS A 301 -19.24 -0.27 7.62
C LYS A 301 -18.19 0.78 7.29
N LEU A 302 -17.76 0.80 6.03
CA LEU A 302 -17.04 1.91 5.44
C LEU A 302 -18.06 2.94 4.93
N ALA A 303 -17.98 4.14 5.43
CA ALA A 303 -18.93 5.20 5.10
C ALA A 303 -18.32 6.20 4.12
N ARG A 304 -19.10 6.67 3.15
CA ARG A 304 -18.62 7.60 2.11
C ARG A 304 -17.97 8.87 2.66
N TRP A 305 -18.46 9.38 3.82
CA TRP A 305 -17.85 10.54 4.47
C TRP A 305 -16.40 10.30 4.91
N GLN A 306 -16.04 9.07 5.33
CA GLN A 306 -14.67 8.71 5.69
C GLN A 306 -13.77 8.84 4.45
N GLY A 307 -14.19 8.29 3.30
CA GLY A 307 -13.44 8.39 2.06
C GLY A 307 -13.26 9.84 1.59
N LEU A 308 -14.31 10.67 1.66
CA LEU A 308 -14.24 12.09 1.30
C LEU A 308 -13.29 12.86 2.22
N LEU A 309 -13.34 12.60 3.53
CA LEU A 309 -12.44 13.25 4.48
C LEU A 309 -10.98 12.80 4.28
N LEU A 310 -10.75 11.52 4.04
CA LEU A 310 -9.42 10.99 3.72
C LEU A 310 -8.84 11.62 2.46
N LEU A 311 -9.63 11.75 1.37
CA LEU A 311 -9.19 12.46 0.16
C LEU A 311 -8.86 13.93 0.44
N GLY A 312 -9.65 14.61 1.25
CA GLY A 312 -9.35 15.98 1.69
C GLY A 312 -8.03 16.07 2.46
N ILE A 313 -7.76 15.12 3.35
CA ILE A 313 -6.48 15.04 4.07
C ILE A 313 -5.32 14.78 3.10
N TYR A 314 -5.49 13.89 2.10
CA TYR A 314 -4.45 13.62 1.12
C TYR A 314 -4.10 14.86 0.29
N ILE A 315 -5.11 15.60 -0.18
CA ILE A 315 -4.89 16.85 -0.91
C ILE A 315 -4.17 17.88 -0.02
N ALA A 316 -4.62 18.04 1.22
CA ALA A 316 -3.96 18.94 2.16
C ALA A 316 -2.51 18.51 2.45
N PHE A 317 -2.26 17.20 2.62
CA PHE A 317 -0.92 16.64 2.79
C PHE A 317 -0.02 16.98 1.59
N CYS A 318 -0.49 16.74 0.36
CA CYS A 318 0.26 17.08 -0.83
C CYS A 318 0.56 18.59 -0.91
N VAL A 319 -0.43 19.45 -0.65
CA VAL A 319 -0.22 20.92 -0.67
C VAL A 319 0.82 21.33 0.38
N CYS A 320 0.74 20.77 1.60
CA CYS A 320 1.72 21.07 2.65
C CYS A 320 3.14 20.64 2.26
N GLN A 321 3.31 19.50 1.61
CA GLN A 321 4.63 19.05 1.13
C GLN A 321 5.26 19.99 0.07
N PHE A 322 4.45 20.82 -0.61
CA PHE A 322 4.95 21.81 -1.56
C PHE A 322 5.22 23.18 -0.93
N VAL A 323 4.52 23.50 0.18
CA VAL A 323 4.55 24.86 0.77
C VAL A 323 5.50 24.90 1.96
N LEU A 324 5.66 23.80 2.69
CA LEU A 324 6.49 23.66 3.89
C LEU A 324 7.87 23.11 3.56
#